data_2273294e7c76ca8eeeb30d492c9b5657
#
_entry.id   2273294e7c76ca8eeeb30d492c9b5657
#
_cell.length_a   1.000
_cell.length_b   1.000
_cell.length_c   1.000
_cell.angle_alpha   90.00
_cell.angle_beta   90.00
_cell.angle_gamma   90.00
#
_symmetry.space_group_name_H-M   'P 1'
#
loop_
_entity.id
_entity.type
_entity.pdbx_description
1 polymer ?
#
loop_
_entity_poly.entity_id
_entity_poly.type
_entity_poly.pdbx_seq_one_letter_code
_entity_poly.pdbx_strand_id
1 'polypeptide(L)'
;PEPVVILRRHALHQLLGPLASEGEEGSDVSDHQVEECLSALGCHLSSTEDGWLVVVPPSRRMDLLREVDLIEEVARLVGFDCFGAHLPDPLAPGGLTDMQQAERRLRRRLCSAGLQEITCLSLTGADPDDPNRIPISNPLLAETSHLRTTLWQEHLQVCQRNLQASQPGCWVFEIGHVFHPQDREIVQTARLG
;
A
#
# COMPACT_ATOMS: atom_id res chain seq x y z
N PRO A 1 -16.42 30.05 -15.88
CA PRO A 1 -15.11 30.63 -15.65
C PRO A 1 -14.05 29.54 -15.81
N GLU A 2 -12.92 29.87 -16.36
CA GLU A 2 -11.77 28.98 -16.47
C GLU A 2 -11.18 28.77 -15.06
N PRO A 3 -10.83 27.56 -14.68
CA PRO A 3 -10.20 27.32 -13.37
C PRO A 3 -8.83 27.98 -13.32
N VAL A 4 -8.54 28.59 -12.18
CA VAL A 4 -7.24 29.21 -11.87
C VAL A 4 -6.59 28.44 -10.73
N VAL A 5 -5.38 27.96 -10.97
CA VAL A 5 -4.59 27.21 -9.99
C VAL A 5 -3.35 28.03 -9.63
N ILE A 6 -3.04 28.13 -8.33
CA ILE A 6 -1.80 28.77 -7.86
C ILE A 6 -0.69 27.74 -7.91
N LEU A 7 0.41 28.07 -8.57
CA LEU A 7 1.64 27.28 -8.55
C LEU A 7 2.73 28.08 -7.83
N ARG A 8 3.15 27.58 -6.68
CA ARG A 8 4.21 28.19 -5.87
C ARG A 8 5.57 27.64 -6.28
N ARG A 9 6.54 28.51 -6.53
CA ARG A 9 7.90 28.15 -6.89
C ARG A 9 8.55 27.25 -5.86
N HIS A 10 8.43 27.58 -4.58
CA HIS A 10 8.95 26.77 -3.49
C HIS A 10 8.35 25.37 -3.46
N ALA A 11 7.03 25.22 -3.65
CA ALA A 11 6.37 23.92 -3.66
C ALA A 11 6.85 23.02 -4.83
N LEU A 12 7.05 23.64 -6.00
CA LEU A 12 7.60 22.96 -7.17
C LEU A 12 9.02 22.43 -6.90
N HIS A 13 9.91 23.29 -6.45
CA HIS A 13 11.32 22.92 -6.18
C HIS A 13 11.41 21.90 -5.02
N GLN A 14 10.62 22.06 -3.97
CA GLN A 14 10.60 21.12 -2.84
C GLN A 14 10.14 19.72 -3.25
N LEU A 15 9.16 19.63 -4.17
CA LEU A 15 8.62 18.34 -4.58
C LEU A 15 9.50 17.64 -5.63
N LEU A 16 10.01 18.39 -6.60
CA LEU A 16 10.81 17.83 -7.70
C LEU A 16 12.28 17.63 -7.32
N GLY A 17 12.82 18.48 -6.47
CA GLY A 17 14.25 18.53 -6.20
C GLY A 17 15.05 19.06 -7.39
N PRO A 18 16.39 19.06 -7.30
CA PRO A 18 17.27 19.53 -8.35
C PRO A 18 17.33 18.57 -9.54
N LEU A 19 17.63 19.11 -10.71
CA LEU A 19 17.95 18.34 -11.90
C LEU A 19 19.26 17.56 -11.68
N ALA A 20 19.31 16.31 -12.12
CA ALA A 20 20.52 15.50 -12.04
C ALA A 20 21.63 16.13 -12.92
N SER A 21 22.80 16.32 -12.34
CA SER A 21 24.00 16.75 -13.06
C SER A 21 25.18 15.84 -12.76
N GLU A 22 26.01 15.54 -13.75
CA GLU A 22 27.23 14.78 -13.54
C GLU A 22 28.28 15.66 -12.83
N GLY A 23 28.45 15.45 -11.52
CA GLY A 23 29.59 15.96 -10.74
C GLY A 23 29.42 17.32 -10.07
N GLU A 24 28.28 17.99 -10.15
CA GLU A 24 27.97 19.24 -9.46
C GLU A 24 26.59 19.18 -8.78
N GLU A 25 26.34 20.07 -7.80
CA GLU A 25 24.98 20.25 -7.26
C GLU A 25 24.05 20.65 -8.40
N GLY A 26 23.03 19.83 -8.67
CA GLY A 26 22.05 20.08 -9.70
C GLY A 26 21.29 21.40 -9.46
N SER A 27 20.95 22.10 -10.52
CA SER A 27 20.09 23.29 -10.45
C SER A 27 18.63 22.92 -10.42
N ASP A 28 17.82 23.74 -9.76
CA ASP A 28 16.38 23.62 -9.85
C ASP A 28 15.85 23.91 -11.27
N VAL A 29 14.65 23.43 -11.57
CA VAL A 29 13.94 23.78 -12.81
C VAL A 29 13.76 25.31 -12.87
N SER A 30 14.22 25.94 -13.96
CA SER A 30 14.13 27.37 -14.10
C SER A 30 12.70 27.86 -14.36
N ASP A 31 12.40 29.11 -13.97
CA ASP A 31 11.10 29.74 -14.26
C ASP A 31 10.73 29.67 -15.74
N HIS A 32 11.69 29.86 -16.61
CA HIS A 32 11.49 29.76 -18.07
C HIS A 32 11.04 28.37 -18.51
N GLN A 33 11.64 27.31 -17.97
CA GLN A 33 11.23 25.94 -18.28
C GLN A 33 9.81 25.64 -17.78
N VAL A 34 9.47 26.12 -16.59
CA VAL A 34 8.10 25.99 -16.03
C VAL A 34 7.07 26.66 -16.94
N GLU A 35 7.36 27.90 -17.36
CA GLU A 35 6.48 28.69 -18.23
C GLU A 35 6.36 28.06 -19.61
N GLU A 36 7.44 27.56 -20.19
CA GLU A 36 7.44 26.85 -21.47
C GLU A 36 6.62 25.58 -21.41
N CYS A 37 6.83 24.73 -20.38
CA CYS A 37 6.10 23.48 -20.20
C CYS A 37 4.58 23.70 -20.10
N LEU A 38 4.16 24.59 -19.20
CA LEU A 38 2.73 24.81 -18.97
C LEU A 38 2.06 25.57 -20.13
N SER A 39 2.78 26.48 -20.79
CA SER A 39 2.28 27.16 -22.02
C SER A 39 2.10 26.17 -23.16
N ALA A 40 2.97 25.17 -23.31
CA ALA A 40 2.83 24.13 -24.34
C ALA A 40 1.56 23.28 -24.12
N LEU A 41 1.05 23.19 -22.90
CA LEU A 41 -0.23 22.55 -22.57
C LEU A 41 -1.45 23.46 -22.80
N GLY A 42 -1.23 24.69 -23.23
CA GLY A 42 -2.27 25.70 -23.45
C GLY A 42 -2.69 26.45 -22.18
N CYS A 43 -1.92 26.35 -21.11
CA CYS A 43 -2.14 27.15 -19.91
C CYS A 43 -1.68 28.61 -20.12
N HIS A 44 -2.35 29.55 -19.49
CA HIS A 44 -1.92 30.94 -19.43
C HIS A 44 -1.38 31.27 -18.05
N LEU A 45 -0.12 31.70 -17.97
CA LEU A 45 0.56 31.99 -16.72
C LEU A 45 0.67 33.50 -16.49
N SER A 46 0.44 33.91 -15.27
CA SER A 46 0.73 35.26 -14.79
C SER A 46 1.71 35.14 -13.61
N SER A 47 2.91 35.69 -13.77
CA SER A 47 3.95 35.64 -12.75
C SER A 47 3.51 36.44 -11.50
N THR A 48 3.82 35.92 -10.31
CA THR A 48 3.64 36.55 -9.02
C THR A 48 4.95 36.53 -8.24
N GLU A 49 5.00 37.15 -7.07
CA GLU A 49 6.19 37.15 -6.22
C GLU A 49 6.63 35.71 -5.86
N ASP A 50 5.65 34.84 -5.51
CA ASP A 50 5.89 33.48 -5.02
C ASP A 50 5.81 32.39 -6.11
N GLY A 51 5.48 32.73 -7.35
CA GLY A 51 5.29 31.75 -8.42
C GLY A 51 4.35 32.24 -9.52
N TRP A 52 3.27 31.52 -9.81
CA TRP A 52 2.37 31.80 -10.93
C TRP A 52 0.90 31.58 -10.57
N LEU A 53 0.05 32.42 -11.15
CA LEU A 53 -1.37 32.13 -11.35
C LEU A 53 -1.52 31.47 -12.72
N VAL A 54 -2.01 30.24 -12.73
CA VAL A 54 -2.14 29.43 -13.94
C VAL A 54 -3.61 29.29 -14.30
N VAL A 55 -4.01 29.86 -15.43
CA VAL A 55 -5.34 29.66 -16.01
C VAL A 55 -5.31 28.39 -16.84
N VAL A 56 -6.12 27.42 -16.46
CA VAL A 56 -6.17 26.09 -17.08
C VAL A 56 -7.17 26.09 -18.24
N PRO A 57 -6.75 25.64 -19.46
CA PRO A 57 -7.64 25.61 -20.63
C PRO A 57 -8.78 24.60 -20.46
N PRO A 58 -9.92 24.79 -21.13
CA PRO A 58 -11.07 23.90 -21.03
C PRO A 58 -10.75 22.42 -21.35
N SER A 59 -9.79 22.16 -22.22
CA SER A 59 -9.33 20.82 -22.59
C SER A 59 -8.65 20.05 -21.45
N ARG A 60 -8.10 20.77 -20.43
CA ARG A 60 -7.38 20.21 -19.30
C ARG A 60 -8.08 20.40 -17.96
N ARG A 61 -9.27 20.99 -17.94
CA ARG A 61 -9.98 21.35 -16.71
C ARG A 61 -10.40 20.19 -15.82
N MET A 62 -10.37 18.95 -16.32
CA MET A 62 -10.69 17.74 -15.55
C MET A 62 -9.43 17.06 -15.00
N ASP A 63 -8.28 17.51 -15.41
CA ASP A 63 -6.97 16.94 -15.15
C ASP A 63 -6.14 17.86 -14.25
N LEU A 64 -6.03 19.14 -14.58
CA LEU A 64 -5.22 20.12 -13.85
C LEU A 64 -6.10 20.91 -12.86
N LEU A 65 -6.34 20.35 -11.69
CA LEU A 65 -7.23 20.91 -10.67
C LEU A 65 -6.46 21.48 -9.47
N ARG A 66 -5.27 20.97 -9.19
CA ARG A 66 -4.48 21.26 -8.00
C ARG A 66 -3.06 21.67 -8.38
N GLU A 67 -2.37 22.29 -7.45
CA GLU A 67 -0.96 22.66 -7.61
C GLU A 67 -0.07 21.47 -7.99
N VAL A 68 -0.27 20.32 -7.32
CA VAL A 68 0.51 19.11 -7.59
C VAL A 68 0.32 18.58 -9.02
N ASP A 69 -0.85 18.76 -9.60
CA ASP A 69 -1.14 18.33 -10.98
C ASP A 69 -0.31 19.17 -11.99
N LEU A 70 -0.12 20.47 -11.71
CA LEU A 70 0.77 21.34 -12.50
C LEU A 70 2.25 20.97 -12.32
N ILE A 71 2.66 20.61 -11.10
CA ILE A 71 4.04 20.17 -10.83
C ILE A 71 4.33 18.85 -11.55
N GLU A 72 3.37 17.92 -11.58
CA GLU A 72 3.49 16.67 -12.32
C GLU A 72 3.70 16.92 -13.82
N GLU A 73 2.93 17.83 -14.42
CA GLU A 73 3.07 18.17 -15.84
C GLU A 73 4.44 18.80 -16.17
N VAL A 74 4.95 19.66 -15.29
CA VAL A 74 6.31 20.20 -15.44
C VAL A 74 7.32 19.05 -15.38
N ALA A 75 7.24 18.18 -14.39
CA ALA A 75 8.16 17.04 -14.25
C ALA A 75 8.10 16.11 -15.47
N ARG A 76 6.91 15.84 -15.97
CA ARG A 76 6.69 14.98 -17.14
C ARG A 76 7.28 15.57 -18.42
N LEU A 77 7.14 16.89 -18.64
CA LEU A 77 7.63 17.56 -19.84
C LEU A 77 9.14 17.83 -19.79
N VAL A 78 9.69 18.12 -18.64
CA VAL A 78 11.16 18.17 -18.43
C VAL A 78 11.78 16.77 -18.57
N GLY A 79 11.05 15.74 -18.15
CA GLY A 79 11.47 14.34 -18.11
C GLY A 79 11.82 13.89 -16.70
N PHE A 80 11.13 12.85 -16.20
CA PHE A 80 11.37 12.31 -14.85
C PHE A 80 12.81 11.84 -14.64
N ASP A 81 13.46 11.35 -15.67
CA ASP A 81 14.85 10.89 -15.62
C ASP A 81 15.87 12.04 -15.47
N CYS A 82 15.42 13.29 -15.69
CA CYS A 82 16.26 14.47 -15.49
C CYS A 82 16.37 14.89 -14.02
N PHE A 83 15.59 14.33 -13.13
CA PHE A 83 15.63 14.65 -11.69
C PHE A 83 16.49 13.65 -10.91
N GLY A 84 17.14 14.15 -9.86
CA GLY A 84 17.93 13.30 -8.98
C GLY A 84 17.08 12.27 -8.25
N ALA A 85 17.41 10.98 -8.41
CA ALA A 85 16.74 9.92 -7.67
C ALA A 85 17.41 9.74 -6.29
N HIS A 86 16.64 9.93 -5.23
CA HIS A 86 17.10 9.65 -3.87
C HIS A 86 15.98 9.02 -3.03
N LEU A 87 16.36 8.21 -2.08
CA LEU A 87 15.43 7.74 -1.08
C LEU A 87 15.18 8.83 -0.04
N PRO A 88 13.96 9.02 0.45
CA PRO A 88 13.71 9.95 1.54
C PRO A 88 14.52 9.54 2.77
N ASP A 89 15.05 10.53 3.48
CA ASP A 89 15.79 10.28 4.71
C ASP A 89 14.88 9.59 5.74
N PRO A 90 15.30 8.46 6.31
CA PRO A 90 14.52 7.78 7.30
C PRO A 90 14.40 8.62 8.57
N LEU A 91 13.18 9.00 8.95
CA LEU A 91 12.91 9.72 10.20
C LEU A 91 13.27 8.89 11.44
N ALA A 92 13.15 7.58 11.33
CA ALA A 92 13.58 6.62 12.33
C ALA A 92 13.97 5.29 11.64
N PRO A 93 14.98 4.58 12.14
CA PRO A 93 15.31 3.26 11.61
C PRO A 93 14.13 2.31 11.80
N GLY A 94 13.80 1.57 10.73
CA GLY A 94 12.80 0.51 10.81
C GLY A 94 13.22 -0.58 11.79
N GLY A 95 12.27 -1.16 12.52
CA GLY A 95 12.53 -2.23 13.47
C GLY A 95 11.30 -3.09 13.71
N LEU A 96 11.51 -4.23 14.33
CA LEU A 96 10.43 -5.11 14.73
C LEU A 96 9.94 -4.69 16.12
N THR A 97 8.62 -4.69 16.31
CA THR A 97 8.02 -4.58 17.65
C THR A 97 8.39 -5.82 18.49
N ASP A 98 8.25 -5.71 19.82
CA ASP A 98 8.51 -6.83 20.73
C ASP A 98 7.62 -8.05 20.41
N MET A 99 6.36 -7.82 20.03
CA MET A 99 5.45 -8.86 19.59
C MET A 99 5.94 -9.55 18.31
N GLN A 100 6.35 -8.80 17.32
CA GLN A 100 6.90 -9.36 16.07
C GLN A 100 8.20 -10.15 16.33
N GLN A 101 9.03 -9.67 17.25
CA GLN A 101 10.25 -10.39 17.66
C GLN A 101 9.91 -11.70 18.37
N ALA A 102 8.92 -11.68 19.28
CA ALA A 102 8.45 -12.87 19.98
C ALA A 102 7.87 -13.90 19.02
N GLU A 103 7.04 -13.46 18.09
CA GLU A 103 6.45 -14.30 17.05
C GLU A 103 7.52 -14.94 16.15
N ARG A 104 8.52 -14.17 15.71
CA ARG A 104 9.66 -14.71 14.93
C ARG A 104 10.48 -15.74 15.73
N ARG A 105 10.65 -15.53 17.04
CA ARG A 105 11.32 -16.50 17.92
C ARG A 105 10.51 -17.78 18.08
N LEU A 106 9.21 -17.65 18.28
CA LEU A 106 8.27 -18.78 18.38
C LEU A 106 8.30 -19.62 17.10
N ARG A 107 8.14 -18.98 15.96
CA ARG A 107 8.17 -19.62 14.63
C ARG A 107 9.45 -20.43 14.41
N ARG A 108 10.61 -19.83 14.71
CA ARG A 108 11.90 -20.55 14.62
C ARG A 108 12.00 -21.75 15.56
N ARG A 109 11.46 -21.65 16.78
CA ARG A 109 11.47 -22.76 17.75
C ARG A 109 10.58 -23.91 17.29
N LEU A 110 9.39 -23.62 16.80
CA LEU A 110 8.46 -24.64 16.30
C LEU A 110 9.05 -25.36 15.07
N CYS A 111 9.60 -24.63 14.11
CA CYS A 111 10.30 -25.21 12.97
C CYS A 111 11.50 -26.07 13.41
N SER A 112 12.29 -25.63 14.40
CA SER A 112 13.42 -26.40 14.93
C SER A 112 12.98 -27.66 15.68
N ALA A 113 11.75 -27.69 16.20
CA ALA A 113 11.14 -28.88 16.80
C ALA A 113 10.56 -29.85 15.77
N GLY A 114 10.64 -29.54 14.47
CA GLY A 114 10.17 -30.40 13.39
C GLY A 114 8.76 -30.10 12.86
N LEU A 115 8.11 -29.05 13.37
CA LEU A 115 6.81 -28.65 12.84
C LEU A 115 6.98 -27.83 11.55
N GLN A 116 6.02 -27.95 10.64
CA GLN A 116 5.95 -27.16 9.41
C GLN A 116 4.92 -26.04 9.59
N GLU A 117 5.32 -24.81 9.24
CA GLU A 117 4.38 -23.70 9.22
C GLU A 117 3.43 -23.82 8.03
N ILE A 118 2.14 -23.67 8.29
CA ILE A 118 1.10 -23.57 7.26
C ILE A 118 0.42 -22.21 7.36
N THR A 119 -0.17 -21.78 6.26
CA THR A 119 -1.03 -20.61 6.21
C THR A 119 -2.31 -20.99 5.48
N CYS A 120 -3.41 -20.95 6.21
CA CYS A 120 -4.73 -21.25 5.67
C CYS A 120 -5.50 -19.96 5.41
N LEU A 121 -6.51 -20.06 4.54
CA LEU A 121 -7.41 -18.93 4.30
C LEU A 121 -8.22 -18.61 5.58
N SER A 122 -8.40 -17.33 5.85
CA SER A 122 -9.29 -16.88 6.94
C SER A 122 -10.77 -17.03 6.59
N LEU A 123 -11.08 -17.37 5.36
CA LEU A 123 -12.43 -17.60 4.86
C LEU A 123 -12.72 -19.11 4.80
N THR A 124 -13.91 -19.48 5.30
CA THR A 124 -14.41 -20.83 5.36
C THR A 124 -15.88 -20.88 4.94
N GLY A 125 -16.46 -22.05 4.82
CA GLY A 125 -17.88 -22.22 4.55
C GLY A 125 -18.78 -21.96 5.78
N ALA A 126 -20.06 -21.91 5.56
CA ALA A 126 -21.04 -21.97 6.65
C ALA A 126 -20.90 -23.29 7.41
N ASP A 127 -21.12 -23.24 8.72
CA ASP A 127 -21.10 -24.40 9.58
C ASP A 127 -22.27 -24.34 10.55
N PRO A 128 -23.22 -25.30 10.46
CA PRO A 128 -24.35 -25.34 11.37
C PRO A 128 -23.98 -25.51 12.85
N ASP A 129 -22.82 -26.14 13.11
CA ASP A 129 -22.31 -26.38 14.46
C ASP A 129 -21.55 -25.16 15.04
N ASP A 130 -21.26 -24.16 14.21
CA ASP A 130 -20.61 -22.92 14.62
C ASP A 130 -21.38 -21.69 14.15
N PRO A 131 -22.45 -21.32 14.84
CA PRO A 131 -23.30 -20.17 14.47
C PRO A 131 -22.59 -18.80 14.67
N ASN A 132 -21.40 -18.78 15.28
CA ASN A 132 -20.64 -17.54 15.48
C ASN A 132 -19.79 -17.15 14.27
N ARG A 133 -19.76 -17.96 13.23
CA ARG A 133 -19.07 -17.56 11.98
C ARG A 133 -19.74 -16.35 11.36
N ILE A 134 -18.94 -15.38 11.01
CA ILE A 134 -19.40 -14.10 10.47
C ILE A 134 -19.50 -14.21 8.96
N PRO A 135 -20.71 -14.09 8.37
CA PRO A 135 -20.85 -14.12 6.92
C PRO A 135 -20.29 -12.85 6.29
N ILE A 136 -19.63 -12.99 5.14
CA ILE A 136 -19.24 -11.85 4.30
C ILE A 136 -20.39 -11.50 3.33
N SER A 137 -20.52 -10.22 3.02
CA SER A 137 -21.68 -9.72 2.24
C SER A 137 -21.66 -10.13 0.76
N ASN A 138 -20.48 -10.39 0.20
CA ASN A 138 -20.28 -10.66 -1.23
C ASN A 138 -19.28 -11.79 -1.47
N PRO A 139 -19.54 -13.02 -0.98
CA PRO A 139 -18.62 -14.14 -1.16
C PRO A 139 -18.52 -14.53 -2.64
N LEU A 140 -17.31 -14.85 -3.09
CA LEU A 140 -17.09 -15.40 -4.43
C LEU A 140 -17.56 -16.86 -4.53
N LEU A 141 -17.37 -17.64 -3.47
CA LEU A 141 -17.69 -19.05 -3.40
C LEU A 141 -18.41 -19.35 -2.08
N ALA A 142 -19.29 -20.34 -2.07
CA ALA A 142 -20.02 -20.76 -0.86
C ALA A 142 -19.07 -21.29 0.23
N GLU A 143 -18.04 -22.01 -0.18
CA GLU A 143 -17.00 -22.56 0.71
C GLU A 143 -16.06 -21.52 1.32
N THR A 144 -16.13 -20.26 0.90
CA THR A 144 -15.34 -19.13 1.43
C THR A 144 -16.23 -17.95 1.82
N SER A 145 -17.41 -18.23 2.32
CA SER A 145 -18.45 -17.24 2.59
C SER A 145 -18.47 -16.69 4.01
N HIS A 146 -17.66 -17.23 4.92
CA HIS A 146 -17.66 -16.86 6.33
C HIS A 146 -16.21 -16.68 6.84
N LEU A 147 -16.05 -15.85 7.85
CA LEU A 147 -14.79 -15.75 8.60
C LEU A 147 -14.68 -16.91 9.59
N ARG A 148 -13.49 -17.52 9.69
CA ARG A 148 -13.21 -18.63 10.60
C ARG A 148 -13.17 -18.15 12.06
N THR A 149 -13.68 -18.95 12.97
CA THR A 149 -13.67 -18.73 14.42
C THR A 149 -12.56 -19.50 15.12
N THR A 150 -12.01 -20.52 14.47
CA THR A 150 -10.90 -21.36 14.97
C THR A 150 -9.91 -21.66 13.84
N LEU A 151 -8.74 -22.22 14.19
CA LEU A 151 -7.76 -22.72 13.22
C LEU A 151 -7.93 -24.23 12.97
N TRP A 152 -8.70 -24.93 13.78
CA TRP A 152 -8.77 -26.40 13.79
C TRP A 152 -9.28 -27.01 12.51
N GLN A 153 -10.31 -26.44 11.93
CA GLN A 153 -10.96 -27.06 10.75
C GLN A 153 -10.03 -27.07 9.55
N GLU A 154 -9.34 -25.97 9.32
CA GLU A 154 -8.37 -25.84 8.22
C GLU A 154 -7.16 -26.73 8.46
N HIS A 155 -6.68 -26.87 9.71
CA HIS A 155 -5.61 -27.81 10.09
C HIS A 155 -6.01 -29.27 9.82
N LEU A 156 -7.22 -29.66 10.20
CA LEU A 156 -7.72 -31.01 9.92
C LEU A 156 -7.80 -31.29 8.42
N GLN A 157 -8.23 -30.31 7.62
CA GLN A 157 -8.24 -30.43 6.15
C GLN A 157 -6.82 -30.56 5.57
N VAL A 158 -5.85 -29.82 6.09
CA VAL A 158 -4.44 -29.96 5.70
C VAL A 158 -3.93 -31.33 6.06
N CYS A 159 -4.16 -31.83 7.27
CA CYS A 159 -3.77 -33.17 7.69
C CYS A 159 -4.41 -34.25 6.82
N GLN A 160 -5.71 -34.14 6.54
CA GLN A 160 -6.43 -35.08 5.68
C GLN A 160 -5.83 -35.13 4.28
N ARG A 161 -5.54 -33.99 3.65
CA ARG A 161 -4.92 -33.91 2.34
C ARG A 161 -3.52 -34.55 2.31
N ASN A 162 -2.72 -34.31 3.36
CA ASN A 162 -1.39 -34.91 3.47
C ASN A 162 -1.48 -36.44 3.61
N LEU A 163 -2.38 -36.96 4.44
CA LEU A 163 -2.60 -38.42 4.58
C LEU A 163 -3.10 -39.04 3.28
N GLN A 164 -4.02 -38.39 2.55
CA GLN A 164 -4.48 -38.84 1.24
C GLN A 164 -3.35 -38.85 0.19
N ALA A 165 -2.39 -37.93 0.31
CA ALA A 165 -1.17 -37.91 -0.52
C ALA A 165 -0.09 -38.89 0.00
N SER A 166 -0.44 -39.85 0.86
CA SER A 166 0.45 -40.87 1.41
C SER A 166 1.66 -40.30 2.19
N GLN A 167 1.53 -39.12 2.77
CA GLN A 167 2.54 -38.62 3.68
C GLN A 167 2.46 -39.37 5.02
N PRO A 168 3.60 -39.77 5.63
CA PRO A 168 3.63 -40.61 6.83
C PRO A 168 3.17 -39.92 8.11
N GLY A 169 3.05 -38.60 8.10
CA GLY A 169 2.62 -37.80 9.23
C GLY A 169 2.39 -36.33 8.83
N CYS A 170 1.73 -35.59 9.72
CA CYS A 170 1.45 -34.19 9.52
C CYS A 170 1.68 -33.46 10.85
N TRP A 171 2.81 -32.77 10.96
CA TRP A 171 3.15 -31.91 12.10
C TRP A 171 3.19 -30.47 11.63
N VAL A 172 2.09 -29.79 11.84
CA VAL A 172 1.90 -28.44 11.31
C VAL A 172 1.57 -27.47 12.44
N PHE A 173 1.86 -26.20 12.21
CA PHE A 173 1.37 -25.10 13.05
C PHE A 173 1.01 -23.90 12.17
N GLU A 174 0.15 -23.05 12.67
CA GLU A 174 -0.20 -21.76 12.07
C GLU A 174 -0.25 -20.68 13.14
N ILE A 175 0.37 -19.53 12.87
CA ILE A 175 0.12 -18.30 13.59
C ILE A 175 -0.85 -17.49 12.74
N GLY A 176 -2.14 -17.62 13.05
CA GLY A 176 -3.21 -17.09 12.21
C GLY A 176 -4.22 -16.27 13.02
N HIS A 177 -5.14 -15.61 12.29
CA HIS A 177 -6.21 -14.85 12.91
C HIS A 177 -7.53 -15.63 12.89
N VAL A 178 -8.29 -15.46 13.95
CA VAL A 178 -9.67 -15.91 14.10
C VAL A 178 -10.56 -14.73 14.41
N PHE A 179 -11.85 -14.84 14.13
CA PHE A 179 -12.79 -13.74 14.16
C PHE A 179 -14.02 -14.11 14.96
N HIS A 180 -14.42 -13.24 15.87
CA HIS A 180 -15.60 -13.45 16.72
C HIS A 180 -16.47 -12.20 16.72
N PRO A 181 -17.81 -12.35 16.72
CA PRO A 181 -18.70 -11.23 16.93
C PRO A 181 -18.66 -10.82 18.42
N GLN A 182 -18.50 -9.53 18.68
CA GLN A 182 -18.56 -8.96 20.01
C GLN A 182 -19.21 -7.58 19.95
N ASP A 183 -20.31 -7.36 20.69
CA ASP A 183 -20.97 -6.06 20.86
C ASP A 183 -21.23 -5.29 19.52
N ARG A 184 -21.65 -6.01 18.47
CA ARG A 184 -21.85 -5.53 17.08
C ARG A 184 -20.56 -5.21 16.30
N GLU A 185 -19.41 -5.50 16.85
CA GLU A 185 -18.13 -5.40 16.19
C GLU A 185 -17.55 -6.79 15.87
N ILE A 186 -16.58 -6.81 14.97
CA ILE A 186 -15.81 -8.02 14.66
C ILE A 186 -14.46 -7.90 15.36
N VAL A 187 -14.22 -8.80 16.31
CA VAL A 187 -12.93 -8.88 17.01
C VAL A 187 -12.04 -9.89 16.32
N GLN A 188 -10.90 -9.41 15.85
CA GLN A 188 -9.83 -10.24 15.29
C GLN A 188 -8.79 -10.57 16.36
N THR A 189 -8.48 -11.85 16.51
CA THR A 189 -7.51 -12.31 17.50
C THR A 189 -6.47 -13.23 16.85
N ALA A 190 -5.18 -12.97 17.11
CA ALA A 190 -4.12 -13.89 16.72
C ALA A 190 -4.13 -15.15 17.60
N ARG A 191 -3.97 -16.31 16.99
CA ARG A 191 -3.93 -17.61 17.65
C ARG A 191 -2.77 -18.45 17.10
N LEU A 192 -2.25 -19.32 17.95
CA LEU A 192 -1.38 -20.42 17.56
C LEU A 192 -2.22 -21.69 17.55
N GLY A 193 -2.24 -22.40 16.41
CA GLY A 193 -2.84 -23.70 16.23
C GLY A 193 -1.80 -24.76 15.88
#